data_4e1d5da3e40cd60ef7e0868f05458cc1
#
_entry.id   4e1d5da3e40cd60ef7e0868f05458cc1
#
_cell.length_a   1.000
_cell.length_b   1.000
_cell.length_c   1.000
_cell.angle_alpha   90.00
_cell.angle_beta   90.00
_cell.angle_gamma   90.00
#
_symmetry.space_group_name_H-M   'P 1'
#
loop_
_entity.id
_entity.type
_entity.pdbx_description
1 polymer ?
#
loop_
_entity_poly.entity_id
_entity_poly.type
_entity_poly.pdbx_seq_one_letter_code
_entity_poly.pdbx_strand_id
1 'polypeptide(L)'
;MTQSASNDDAPTGRRAARVAAFFDLDKTIIAKSSTLAFSRPFFDQGLINRRAVLKSSYAQFLFLLSGADHDQMERMRAHIASMTAGWDVEQVRAVVAETLHNIVDPLVFAEAADLIADHKLRGHDVVIVSASGDEIVHPIAELLGADHSMATTMVTVDGKYIGEVDFYCYGEGKVEAMNSLAAQHDYDLASSYAYSDSITDVPMLRAVGHPTAVNPDRALRKEAATNGWPILTFSNPVSLRSRIQTPSGKTVAVSAAASFSALAAGVITYGLLRRKR
;
A
#
# COMPACT_ATOMS: atom_id res chain seq x y z
N MET A 1 37.34 -50.14 -28.56
CA MET A 1 35.93 -49.64 -28.50
C MET A 1 35.75 -48.87 -27.21
N THR A 2 36.00 -47.58 -27.26
CA THR A 2 35.93 -46.64 -26.14
C THR A 2 34.68 -45.83 -26.29
N GLN A 3 33.69 -46.03 -25.40
CA GLN A 3 32.51 -45.19 -25.31
C GLN A 3 32.85 -43.96 -24.49
N SER A 4 32.75 -42.81 -25.16
CA SER A 4 32.79 -41.48 -24.57
C SER A 4 31.41 -41.18 -23.99
N ALA A 5 31.33 -41.05 -22.67
CA ALA A 5 30.12 -40.49 -22.00
C ALA A 5 30.28 -39.00 -21.99
N SER A 6 29.42 -38.33 -22.76
CA SER A 6 29.22 -36.88 -22.68
C SER A 6 28.30 -36.56 -21.51
N ASN A 7 28.89 -36.05 -20.44
CA ASN A 7 28.16 -35.39 -19.35
C ASN A 7 27.85 -33.96 -19.81
N ASP A 8 26.62 -33.74 -20.33
CA ASP A 8 26.03 -32.40 -20.52
C ASP A 8 25.15 -32.08 -19.31
N ASP A 9 25.79 -31.82 -18.16
CA ASP A 9 25.15 -31.12 -17.04
C ASP A 9 25.43 -29.62 -17.19
N ALA A 10 24.71 -28.96 -18.06
CA ALA A 10 24.62 -27.52 -18.02
C ALA A 10 23.86 -27.12 -16.75
N PRO A 11 24.42 -26.27 -15.85
CA PRO A 11 23.67 -25.78 -14.71
C PRO A 11 22.48 -24.96 -15.24
N THR A 12 21.27 -25.46 -15.04
CA THR A 12 20.05 -24.68 -15.22
C THR A 12 20.17 -23.46 -14.30
N GLY A 13 20.55 -22.34 -14.88
CA GLY A 13 20.69 -21.07 -14.18
C GLY A 13 19.35 -20.74 -13.52
N ARG A 14 19.26 -20.96 -12.22
CA ARG A 14 18.13 -20.52 -11.41
C ARG A 14 18.04 -19.02 -11.58
N ARG A 15 17.02 -18.56 -12.31
CA ARG A 15 16.74 -17.11 -12.46
C ARG A 15 16.71 -16.52 -11.06
N ALA A 16 17.48 -15.47 -10.79
CA ALA A 16 17.44 -14.80 -9.49
C ALA A 16 15.98 -14.43 -9.18
N ALA A 17 15.52 -14.86 -8.00
CA ALA A 17 14.16 -14.53 -7.57
C ALA A 17 13.97 -13.02 -7.55
N ARG A 18 12.81 -12.54 -8.05
CA ARG A 18 12.52 -11.12 -8.12
C ARG A 18 12.08 -10.61 -6.74
N VAL A 19 12.35 -9.35 -6.48
CA VAL A 19 11.94 -8.66 -5.25
C VAL A 19 10.79 -7.72 -5.55
N ALA A 20 9.76 -7.72 -4.71
CA ALA A 20 8.65 -6.79 -4.79
C ALA A 20 8.60 -5.87 -3.55
N ALA A 21 8.05 -4.67 -3.73
CA ALA A 21 7.70 -3.76 -2.66
C ALA A 21 6.18 -3.54 -2.66
N PHE A 22 5.52 -4.08 -1.66
CA PHE A 22 4.07 -4.03 -1.49
C PHE A 22 3.70 -2.83 -0.62
N PHE A 23 2.83 -1.97 -1.13
CA PHE A 23 2.38 -0.77 -0.44
C PHE A 23 0.88 -0.81 -0.22
N ASP A 24 0.45 -0.63 1.02
CA ASP A 24 -0.91 -0.16 1.24
C ASP A 24 -1.07 1.26 0.67
N LEU A 25 -2.30 1.63 0.31
CA LEU A 25 -2.59 2.90 -0.34
C LEU A 25 -3.01 3.99 0.66
N ASP A 26 -4.10 3.73 1.39
CA ASP A 26 -4.79 4.74 2.20
C ASP A 26 -4.00 5.08 3.47
N LYS A 27 -3.64 6.35 3.69
CA LYS A 27 -2.78 6.87 4.76
C LYS A 27 -1.34 6.33 4.79
N THR A 28 -1.00 5.46 3.84
CA THR A 28 0.36 4.96 3.61
C THR A 28 1.04 5.70 2.46
N ILE A 29 0.47 5.69 1.25
CA ILE A 29 0.96 6.48 0.10
C ILE A 29 0.25 7.82 0.03
N ILE A 30 -1.08 7.83 0.22
CA ILE A 30 -1.91 9.04 0.20
C ILE A 30 -2.37 9.40 1.61
N ALA A 31 -2.44 10.71 1.92
CA ALA A 31 -2.72 11.22 3.26
C ALA A 31 -4.14 10.96 3.78
N LYS A 32 -5.04 10.45 2.93
CA LYS A 32 -6.45 10.21 3.24
C LYS A 32 -6.92 8.89 2.65
N SER A 33 -8.13 8.45 3.05
CA SER A 33 -8.80 7.34 2.39
C SER A 33 -9.18 7.72 0.96
N SER A 34 -8.78 6.88 -0.01
CA SER A 34 -9.12 7.02 -1.42
C SER A 34 -10.63 7.02 -1.65
N THR A 35 -11.36 6.09 -1.04
CA THR A 35 -12.82 6.02 -1.11
C THR A 35 -13.49 7.31 -0.60
N LEU A 36 -12.99 7.91 0.49
CA LEU A 36 -13.50 9.18 0.99
C LEU A 36 -13.13 10.37 0.08
N ALA A 37 -11.96 10.35 -0.53
CA ALA A 37 -11.52 11.39 -1.44
C ALA A 37 -12.43 11.49 -2.68
N PHE A 38 -12.88 10.34 -3.22
CA PHE A 38 -13.80 10.28 -4.35
C PHE A 38 -15.28 10.41 -3.97
N SER A 39 -15.65 10.48 -2.69
CA SER A 39 -17.04 10.53 -2.24
C SER A 39 -17.82 11.73 -2.82
N ARG A 40 -17.19 12.89 -2.94
CA ARG A 40 -17.83 14.09 -3.51
C ARG A 40 -18.10 13.97 -5.01
N PRO A 41 -17.13 13.59 -5.86
CA PRO A 41 -17.41 13.30 -7.27
C PRO A 41 -18.50 12.26 -7.48
N PHE A 42 -18.50 11.18 -6.73
CA PHE A 42 -19.56 10.16 -6.82
C PHE A 42 -20.92 10.69 -6.41
N PHE A 43 -20.98 11.60 -5.43
CA PHE A 43 -22.22 12.28 -5.06
C PHE A 43 -22.69 13.24 -6.15
N ASP A 44 -21.79 14.06 -6.70
CA ASP A 44 -22.12 15.06 -7.72
C ASP A 44 -22.62 14.39 -9.03
N GLN A 45 -22.14 13.18 -9.32
CA GLN A 45 -22.55 12.34 -10.46
C GLN A 45 -23.74 11.40 -10.14
N GLY A 46 -24.33 11.51 -8.94
CA GLY A 46 -25.53 10.77 -8.56
C GLY A 46 -25.34 9.29 -8.19
N LEU A 47 -24.09 8.79 -8.13
CA LEU A 47 -23.79 7.42 -7.68
C LEU A 47 -24.06 7.26 -6.18
N ILE A 48 -23.80 8.27 -5.37
CA ILE A 48 -24.04 8.26 -3.92
C ILE A 48 -25.15 9.25 -3.56
N ASN A 49 -26.10 8.86 -2.72
CA ASN A 49 -27.09 9.77 -2.16
C ASN A 49 -26.73 10.23 -0.74
N ARG A 50 -27.34 11.33 -0.26
CA ARG A 50 -27.05 11.90 1.08
C ARG A 50 -27.25 10.91 2.23
N ARG A 51 -28.20 9.99 2.14
CA ARG A 51 -28.44 8.97 3.17
C ARG A 51 -27.35 7.93 3.21
N ALA A 52 -26.81 7.54 2.05
CA ALA A 52 -25.68 6.61 1.94
C ALA A 52 -24.41 7.19 2.56
N VAL A 53 -24.10 8.48 2.33
CA VAL A 53 -22.95 9.18 2.94
C VAL A 53 -23.03 9.14 4.47
N LEU A 54 -24.20 9.50 5.05
CA LEU A 54 -24.37 9.49 6.51
C LEU A 54 -24.23 8.08 7.10
N LYS A 55 -24.79 7.07 6.43
CA LYS A 55 -24.71 5.65 6.87
C LYS A 55 -23.28 5.12 6.80
N SER A 56 -22.53 5.47 5.76
CA SER A 56 -21.12 5.07 5.58
C SER A 56 -20.22 5.70 6.65
N SER A 57 -20.38 7.00 6.94
CA SER A 57 -19.62 7.67 7.98
C SER A 57 -19.85 7.08 9.37
N TYR A 58 -21.10 6.68 9.67
CA TYR A 58 -21.45 6.04 10.92
C TYR A 58 -20.86 4.60 11.03
N ALA A 59 -20.92 3.82 9.95
CA ALA A 59 -20.34 2.48 9.90
C ALA A 59 -18.82 2.52 10.09
N GLN A 60 -18.14 3.48 9.46
CA GLN A 60 -16.70 3.69 9.61
C GLN A 60 -16.32 4.14 11.03
N PHE A 61 -17.12 4.97 11.68
CA PHE A 61 -16.95 5.34 13.07
C PHE A 61 -17.07 4.15 14.02
N LEU A 62 -18.06 3.29 13.84
CA LEU A 62 -18.24 2.07 14.62
C LEU A 62 -17.07 1.09 14.41
N PHE A 63 -16.55 0.98 13.19
CA PHE A 63 -15.39 0.14 12.88
C PHE A 63 -14.14 0.57 13.67
N LEU A 64 -13.88 1.87 13.77
CA LEU A 64 -12.75 2.41 14.54
C LEU A 64 -12.85 2.13 16.05
N LEU A 65 -14.07 1.93 16.57
CA LEU A 65 -14.30 1.70 18.01
C LEU A 65 -14.23 0.23 18.43
N SER A 66 -14.50 -0.72 17.53
CA SER A 66 -14.79 -2.12 17.93
C SER A 66 -13.65 -3.12 17.69
N GLY A 67 -12.54 -2.73 17.00
CA GLY A 67 -11.46 -3.66 16.65
C GLY A 67 -11.83 -4.60 15.48
N ALA A 68 -10.83 -5.28 14.90
CA ALA A 68 -11.03 -6.15 13.74
C ALA A 68 -11.40 -7.58 14.19
N ASP A 69 -12.70 -7.90 14.20
CA ASP A 69 -13.22 -9.25 14.38
C ASP A 69 -13.79 -9.79 13.06
N HIS A 70 -13.81 -11.12 12.86
CA HIS A 70 -14.29 -11.79 11.65
C HIS A 70 -15.71 -11.35 11.27
N ASP A 71 -16.62 -11.31 12.24
CA ASP A 71 -18.01 -10.84 12.04
C ASP A 71 -18.09 -9.37 11.58
N GLN A 72 -17.11 -8.59 11.92
CA GLN A 72 -17.04 -7.18 11.55
C GLN A 72 -16.55 -7.01 10.11
N MET A 73 -15.63 -7.88 9.68
CA MET A 73 -15.14 -7.94 8.31
C MET A 73 -16.28 -8.32 7.34
N GLU A 74 -17.09 -9.32 7.70
CA GLU A 74 -18.27 -9.71 6.90
C GLU A 74 -19.32 -8.60 6.84
N ARG A 75 -19.56 -7.88 7.95
CA ARG A 75 -20.46 -6.72 7.95
C ARG A 75 -19.94 -5.58 7.06
N MET A 76 -18.64 -5.33 7.04
CA MET A 76 -18.03 -4.32 6.17
C MET A 76 -18.14 -4.73 4.71
N ARG A 77 -17.84 -5.98 4.38
CA ARG A 77 -18.01 -6.56 3.05
C ARG A 77 -19.46 -6.40 2.56
N ALA A 78 -20.43 -6.82 3.37
CA ALA A 78 -21.86 -6.68 3.05
C ALA A 78 -22.29 -5.20 2.92
N HIS A 79 -21.69 -4.31 3.70
CA HIS A 79 -21.98 -2.87 3.61
C HIS A 79 -21.48 -2.27 2.30
N ILE A 80 -20.23 -2.54 1.90
CA ILE A 80 -19.65 -2.11 0.62
C ILE A 80 -20.53 -2.63 -0.52
N ALA A 81 -20.84 -3.92 -0.51
CA ALA A 81 -21.70 -4.58 -1.49
C ALA A 81 -23.05 -3.86 -1.64
N SER A 82 -23.74 -3.59 -0.51
CA SER A 82 -25.04 -2.93 -0.53
C SER A 82 -25.02 -1.47 -1.01
N MET A 83 -23.89 -0.77 -0.84
CA MET A 83 -23.74 0.62 -1.27
C MET A 83 -23.53 0.77 -2.77
N THR A 84 -22.82 -0.18 -3.38
CA THR A 84 -22.43 -0.12 -4.79
C THR A 84 -23.43 -0.82 -5.71
N ALA A 85 -24.39 -1.59 -5.17
CA ALA A 85 -25.38 -2.31 -5.95
C ALA A 85 -26.11 -1.39 -6.96
N GLY A 86 -26.10 -1.79 -8.23
CA GLY A 86 -26.74 -1.06 -9.33
C GLY A 86 -25.89 0.07 -9.94
N TRP A 87 -24.71 0.37 -9.41
CA TRP A 87 -23.80 1.33 -10.05
C TRP A 87 -23.30 0.79 -11.39
N ASP A 88 -23.23 1.68 -12.35
CA ASP A 88 -22.64 1.39 -13.65
C ASP A 88 -21.11 1.50 -13.54
N VAL A 89 -20.40 0.45 -13.94
CA VAL A 89 -18.93 0.34 -13.81
C VAL A 89 -18.23 1.40 -14.65
N GLU A 90 -18.70 1.62 -15.88
CA GLU A 90 -18.09 2.61 -16.77
C GLU A 90 -18.32 4.04 -16.26
N GLN A 91 -19.46 4.31 -15.64
CA GLN A 91 -19.69 5.59 -14.98
C GLN A 91 -18.70 5.79 -13.80
N VAL A 92 -18.47 4.76 -12.98
CA VAL A 92 -17.46 4.82 -11.89
C VAL A 92 -16.08 5.13 -12.45
N ARG A 93 -15.65 4.39 -13.47
CA ARG A 93 -14.36 4.58 -14.14
C ARG A 93 -14.23 5.98 -14.74
N ALA A 94 -15.27 6.47 -15.40
CA ALA A 94 -15.26 7.81 -15.99
C ALA A 94 -15.08 8.91 -14.92
N VAL A 95 -15.83 8.82 -13.79
CA VAL A 95 -15.73 9.78 -12.67
C VAL A 95 -14.33 9.75 -12.06
N VAL A 96 -13.75 8.57 -11.86
CA VAL A 96 -12.40 8.44 -11.33
C VAL A 96 -11.40 9.04 -12.29
N ALA A 97 -11.43 8.68 -13.57
CA ALA A 97 -10.50 9.18 -14.58
C ALA A 97 -10.55 10.72 -14.71
N GLU A 98 -11.75 11.31 -14.70
CA GLU A 98 -11.93 12.77 -14.79
C GLU A 98 -11.35 13.51 -13.58
N THR A 99 -11.46 12.93 -12.40
CA THR A 99 -11.15 13.62 -11.14
C THR A 99 -9.83 13.21 -10.51
N LEU A 100 -9.19 12.14 -11.00
CA LEU A 100 -8.01 11.49 -10.45
C LEU A 100 -6.89 12.49 -10.06
N HIS A 101 -6.42 13.26 -11.03
CA HIS A 101 -5.32 14.19 -10.80
C HIS A 101 -5.66 15.28 -9.79
N ASN A 102 -6.88 15.82 -9.85
CA ASN A 102 -7.29 16.91 -8.95
C ASN A 102 -7.45 16.44 -7.51
N ILE A 103 -7.78 15.15 -7.32
CA ILE A 103 -8.04 14.55 -6.01
C ILE A 103 -6.78 13.90 -5.44
N VAL A 104 -6.09 13.08 -6.23
CA VAL A 104 -5.00 12.23 -5.73
C VAL A 104 -3.67 12.98 -5.67
N ASP A 105 -3.31 13.74 -6.71
CA ASP A 105 -2.03 14.45 -6.75
C ASP A 105 -1.69 15.22 -5.46
N PRO A 106 -2.60 16.02 -4.88
CA PRO A 106 -2.30 16.80 -3.68
C PRO A 106 -2.29 15.96 -2.38
N LEU A 107 -2.66 14.68 -2.46
CA LEU A 107 -2.72 13.79 -1.29
C LEU A 107 -1.51 12.87 -1.18
N VAL A 108 -0.70 12.69 -2.23
CA VAL A 108 0.45 11.79 -2.22
C VAL A 108 1.54 12.33 -1.31
N PHE A 109 2.00 11.52 -0.37
CA PHE A 109 3.17 11.86 0.43
C PHE A 109 4.43 11.89 -0.44
N ALA A 110 5.23 12.95 -0.31
CA ALA A 110 6.51 13.08 -1.00
C ALA A 110 7.43 11.91 -0.70
N GLU A 111 7.47 11.54 0.57
CA GLU A 111 8.29 10.47 1.09
C GLU A 111 7.89 9.10 0.51
N ALA A 112 6.58 8.88 0.28
CA ALA A 112 6.09 7.67 -0.38
C ALA A 112 6.51 7.61 -1.85
N ALA A 113 6.38 8.72 -2.57
CA ALA A 113 6.81 8.81 -3.97
C ALA A 113 8.32 8.58 -4.11
N ASP A 114 9.14 9.12 -3.20
CA ASP A 114 10.60 8.89 -3.19
C ASP A 114 10.93 7.42 -2.88
N LEU A 115 10.22 6.79 -1.96
CA LEU A 115 10.42 5.39 -1.61
C LEU A 115 10.04 4.46 -2.77
N ILE A 116 8.94 4.73 -3.46
CA ILE A 116 8.55 4.03 -4.70
C ILE A 116 9.65 4.16 -5.75
N ALA A 117 10.14 5.37 -5.99
CA ALA A 117 11.22 5.61 -6.95
C ALA A 117 12.52 4.87 -6.58
N ASP A 118 12.88 4.83 -5.29
CA ASP A 118 14.06 4.10 -4.81
C ASP A 118 13.92 2.58 -5.05
N HIS A 119 12.76 1.98 -4.79
CA HIS A 119 12.52 0.57 -5.12
C HIS A 119 12.65 0.30 -6.62
N LYS A 120 12.09 1.15 -7.47
CA LYS A 120 12.22 1.03 -8.93
C LYS A 120 13.68 1.14 -9.39
N LEU A 121 14.45 2.06 -8.81
CA LEU A 121 15.89 2.19 -9.10
C LEU A 121 16.70 0.96 -8.72
N ARG A 122 16.28 0.23 -7.70
CA ARG A 122 16.87 -1.06 -7.30
C ARG A 122 16.41 -2.24 -8.16
N GLY A 123 15.49 -2.02 -9.10
CA GLY A 123 14.92 -3.08 -9.93
C GLY A 123 13.86 -3.94 -9.21
N HIS A 124 13.27 -3.43 -8.13
CA HIS A 124 12.14 -4.06 -7.46
C HIS A 124 10.85 -3.70 -8.16
N ASP A 125 9.92 -4.64 -8.27
CA ASP A 125 8.57 -4.34 -8.71
C ASP A 125 7.81 -3.65 -7.58
N VAL A 126 7.07 -2.62 -7.92
CA VAL A 126 6.20 -1.89 -6.99
C VAL A 126 4.77 -2.36 -7.15
N VAL A 127 4.16 -2.77 -6.06
CA VAL A 127 2.79 -3.31 -6.02
C VAL A 127 1.95 -2.52 -5.02
N ILE A 128 0.83 -1.98 -5.47
CA ILE A 128 -0.17 -1.36 -4.57
C ILE A 128 -1.17 -2.44 -4.14
N VAL A 129 -1.39 -2.57 -2.82
CA VAL A 129 -2.32 -3.58 -2.25
C VAL A 129 -3.33 -2.86 -1.34
N SER A 130 -4.57 -2.70 -1.79
CA SER A 130 -5.55 -1.86 -1.10
C SER A 130 -6.91 -2.54 -0.94
N ALA A 131 -7.57 -2.26 0.18
CA ALA A 131 -8.96 -2.68 0.43
C ALA A 131 -10.00 -1.85 -0.36
N SER A 132 -9.60 -0.75 -0.96
CA SER A 132 -10.45 0.08 -1.84
C SER A 132 -10.77 -0.65 -3.14
N GLY A 133 -11.81 -0.20 -3.85
CA GLY A 133 -12.26 -0.81 -5.11
C GLY A 133 -11.24 -0.65 -6.25
N ASP A 134 -11.15 -1.65 -7.10
CA ASP A 134 -10.18 -1.71 -8.20
C ASP A 134 -10.28 -0.52 -9.16
N GLU A 135 -11.49 -0.03 -9.42
CA GLU A 135 -11.74 1.15 -10.27
C GLU A 135 -11.11 2.45 -9.73
N ILE A 136 -10.78 2.49 -8.44
CA ILE A 136 -10.06 3.60 -7.80
C ILE A 136 -8.57 3.28 -7.71
N VAL A 137 -8.23 2.07 -7.27
CA VAL A 137 -6.84 1.69 -6.95
C VAL A 137 -5.99 1.57 -8.21
N HIS A 138 -6.50 0.94 -9.25
CA HIS A 138 -5.75 0.71 -10.48
C HIS A 138 -5.30 2.02 -11.15
N PRO A 139 -6.17 3.03 -11.39
CA PRO A 139 -5.72 4.31 -11.94
C PRO A 139 -4.75 5.07 -11.04
N ILE A 140 -4.86 4.93 -9.70
CA ILE A 140 -3.90 5.53 -8.77
C ILE A 140 -2.54 4.82 -8.88
N ALA A 141 -2.52 3.50 -8.98
CA ALA A 141 -1.29 2.73 -9.15
C ALA A 141 -0.56 3.10 -10.45
N GLU A 142 -1.29 3.24 -11.56
CA GLU A 142 -0.74 3.74 -12.83
C GLU A 142 -0.15 5.14 -12.68
N LEU A 143 -0.86 6.07 -12.02
CA LEU A 143 -0.41 7.44 -11.76
C LEU A 143 0.90 7.46 -10.95
N LEU A 144 1.06 6.53 -10.00
CA LEU A 144 2.24 6.38 -9.17
C LEU A 144 3.38 5.63 -9.88
N GLY A 145 3.14 5.08 -11.06
CA GLY A 145 4.08 4.26 -11.81
C GLY A 145 4.34 2.89 -11.17
N ALA A 146 3.38 2.35 -10.42
CA ALA A 146 3.46 0.98 -9.91
C ALA A 146 3.40 -0.04 -11.03
N ASP A 147 4.01 -1.20 -10.82
CA ASP A 147 4.04 -2.28 -11.82
C ASP A 147 2.77 -3.14 -11.76
N HIS A 148 2.17 -3.24 -10.56
CA HIS A 148 0.93 -3.98 -10.33
C HIS A 148 0.06 -3.30 -9.28
N SER A 149 -1.23 -3.64 -9.29
CA SER A 149 -2.19 -3.32 -8.22
C SER A 149 -3.04 -4.53 -7.88
N MET A 150 -3.36 -4.66 -6.59
CA MET A 150 -4.29 -5.65 -6.04
C MET A 150 -5.30 -4.90 -5.18
N ALA A 151 -6.58 -5.08 -5.49
CA ALA A 151 -7.65 -4.30 -4.89
C ALA A 151 -8.91 -5.15 -4.65
N THR A 152 -9.90 -4.60 -3.98
CA THR A 152 -11.20 -5.25 -3.83
C THR A 152 -11.94 -5.21 -5.16
N THR A 153 -12.45 -6.36 -5.60
CA THR A 153 -13.25 -6.49 -6.82
C THR A 153 -14.69 -6.83 -6.50
N MET A 154 -15.59 -6.32 -7.34
CA MET A 154 -17.03 -6.50 -7.21
C MET A 154 -17.55 -7.36 -8.35
N VAL A 155 -18.55 -8.22 -8.07
CA VAL A 155 -19.24 -8.97 -9.12
C VAL A 155 -20.06 -8.03 -9.99
N THR A 156 -19.88 -8.17 -11.31
CA THR A 156 -20.58 -7.34 -12.32
C THR A 156 -21.42 -8.21 -13.26
N VAL A 157 -22.63 -7.74 -13.57
CA VAL A 157 -23.51 -8.33 -14.58
C VAL A 157 -24.04 -7.19 -15.46
N ASP A 158 -23.96 -7.35 -16.76
CA ASP A 158 -24.39 -6.35 -17.76
C ASP A 158 -23.81 -4.93 -17.47
N GLY A 159 -22.54 -4.87 -17.06
CA GLY A 159 -21.81 -3.63 -16.79
C GLY A 159 -22.19 -2.94 -15.47
N LYS A 160 -22.96 -3.61 -14.59
CA LYS A 160 -23.36 -3.06 -13.27
C LYS A 160 -22.94 -3.96 -12.13
N TYR A 161 -22.60 -3.36 -10.99
CA TYR A 161 -22.38 -4.12 -9.76
C TYR A 161 -23.71 -4.71 -9.27
N ILE A 162 -23.69 -6.01 -8.93
CA ILE A 162 -24.89 -6.69 -8.40
C ILE A 162 -24.98 -6.63 -6.88
N GLY A 163 -24.02 -5.95 -6.21
CA GLY A 163 -24.00 -5.86 -4.75
C GLY A 163 -23.36 -7.08 -4.09
N GLU A 164 -22.43 -7.71 -4.76
CA GLU A 164 -21.61 -8.82 -4.24
C GLU A 164 -20.12 -8.50 -4.42
N VAL A 165 -19.31 -8.85 -3.42
CA VAL A 165 -17.86 -8.73 -3.48
C VAL A 165 -17.30 -10.04 -4.03
N ASP A 166 -16.59 -9.97 -5.15
CA ASP A 166 -15.88 -11.10 -5.74
C ASP A 166 -14.61 -11.43 -4.92
N PHE A 167 -13.73 -10.45 -4.78
CA PHE A 167 -12.52 -10.57 -3.95
C PHE A 167 -12.41 -9.39 -3.00
N TYR A 168 -12.16 -9.67 -1.69
CA TYR A 168 -11.99 -8.63 -0.67
C TYR A 168 -10.53 -8.51 -0.24
N CYS A 169 -9.81 -7.51 -0.75
CA CYS A 169 -8.40 -7.26 -0.53
C CYS A 169 -8.14 -6.60 0.84
N TYR A 170 -8.49 -7.30 1.93
CA TYR A 170 -8.39 -6.81 3.32
C TYR A 170 -7.84 -7.90 4.25
N GLY A 171 -6.97 -7.53 5.19
CA GLY A 171 -6.39 -8.48 6.15
C GLY A 171 -5.71 -9.66 5.46
N GLU A 172 -6.20 -10.88 5.70
CA GLU A 172 -5.68 -12.10 5.05
C GLU A 172 -5.88 -12.10 3.53
N GLY A 173 -6.91 -11.41 3.01
CA GLY A 173 -7.10 -11.25 1.57
C GLY A 173 -5.95 -10.52 0.89
N LYS A 174 -5.28 -9.58 1.58
CA LYS A 174 -4.04 -8.98 1.05
C LYS A 174 -2.92 -10.00 0.91
N VAL A 175 -2.79 -10.93 1.86
CA VAL A 175 -1.79 -12.01 1.81
C VAL A 175 -2.09 -12.97 0.67
N GLU A 176 -3.35 -13.32 0.46
CA GLU A 176 -3.79 -14.14 -0.68
C GLU A 176 -3.40 -13.48 -2.01
N ALA A 177 -3.70 -12.19 -2.17
CA ALA A 177 -3.30 -11.40 -3.34
C ALA A 177 -1.79 -11.40 -3.56
N MET A 178 -1.00 -11.15 -2.50
CA MET A 178 0.46 -11.15 -2.56
C MET A 178 1.02 -12.51 -2.96
N ASN A 179 0.51 -13.61 -2.37
CA ASN A 179 0.94 -14.97 -2.69
C ASN A 179 0.63 -15.33 -4.16
N SER A 180 -0.57 -14.96 -4.64
CA SER A 180 -0.96 -15.16 -6.04
C SER A 180 -0.02 -14.43 -6.98
N LEU A 181 0.26 -13.15 -6.72
CA LEU A 181 1.16 -12.35 -7.54
C LEU A 181 2.61 -12.85 -7.45
N ALA A 182 3.06 -13.27 -6.25
CA ALA A 182 4.38 -13.82 -6.06
C ALA A 182 4.59 -15.11 -6.88
N ALA A 183 3.58 -15.98 -6.93
CA ALA A 183 3.63 -17.18 -7.75
C ALA A 183 3.64 -16.87 -9.26
N GLN A 184 2.96 -15.81 -9.71
CA GLN A 184 2.91 -15.41 -11.13
C GLN A 184 4.20 -14.75 -11.61
N HIS A 185 4.91 -14.02 -10.75
CA HIS A 185 6.06 -13.19 -11.11
C HIS A 185 7.38 -13.67 -10.51
N ASP A 186 7.42 -14.84 -9.85
CA ASP A 186 8.58 -15.41 -9.17
C ASP A 186 9.16 -14.48 -8.07
N TYR A 187 8.29 -13.82 -7.28
CA TYR A 187 8.75 -12.99 -6.18
C TYR A 187 9.19 -13.83 -4.98
N ASP A 188 10.38 -13.50 -4.45
CA ASP A 188 10.82 -13.97 -3.13
C ASP A 188 10.25 -13.05 -2.04
N LEU A 189 9.19 -13.47 -1.38
CA LEU A 189 8.57 -12.70 -0.29
C LEU A 189 9.52 -12.51 0.89
N ALA A 190 10.45 -13.45 1.15
CA ALA A 190 11.43 -13.31 2.22
C ALA A 190 12.45 -12.19 1.95
N SER A 191 12.68 -11.84 0.69
CA SER A 191 13.52 -10.71 0.28
C SER A 191 12.70 -9.46 -0.07
N SER A 192 11.36 -9.54 -0.04
CA SER A 192 10.45 -8.47 -0.43
C SER A 192 10.09 -7.55 0.75
N TYR A 193 9.48 -6.43 0.44
CA TYR A 193 9.16 -5.33 1.35
C TYR A 193 7.65 -5.14 1.44
N ALA A 194 7.15 -4.69 2.61
CA ALA A 194 5.76 -4.27 2.76
C ALA A 194 5.64 -3.02 3.66
N TYR A 195 4.70 -2.14 3.33
CA TYR A 195 4.48 -0.84 3.95
C TYR A 195 3.00 -0.64 4.25
N SER A 196 2.65 -0.30 5.50
CA SER A 196 1.27 -0.01 5.90
C SER A 196 1.18 0.86 7.16
N ASP A 197 0.03 1.54 7.34
CA ASP A 197 -0.32 2.36 8.50
C ASP A 197 -1.20 1.64 9.53
N SER A 198 -1.82 0.50 9.18
CA SER A 198 -2.93 -0.11 9.91
C SER A 198 -2.58 -1.46 10.53
N ILE A 199 -3.11 -1.68 11.75
CA ILE A 199 -3.03 -2.99 12.45
C ILE A 199 -3.66 -4.13 11.62
N THR A 200 -4.64 -3.83 10.78
CA THR A 200 -5.32 -4.82 9.94
C THR A 200 -4.42 -5.42 8.88
N ASP A 201 -3.30 -4.77 8.58
CA ASP A 201 -2.30 -5.21 7.60
C ASP A 201 -1.12 -5.97 8.23
N VAL A 202 -1.19 -6.31 9.52
CA VAL A 202 -0.19 -7.17 10.16
C VAL A 202 0.01 -8.49 9.41
N PRO A 203 -1.03 -9.18 8.89
CA PRO A 203 -0.82 -10.35 8.04
C PRO A 203 0.09 -10.06 6.83
N MET A 204 -0.19 -8.98 6.08
CA MET A 204 0.60 -8.53 4.94
C MET A 204 2.06 -8.22 5.34
N LEU A 205 2.26 -7.48 6.44
CA LEU A 205 3.59 -7.12 6.95
C LEU A 205 4.39 -8.36 7.37
N ARG A 206 3.74 -9.36 7.96
CA ARG A 206 4.39 -10.63 8.35
C ARG A 206 4.71 -11.55 7.19
N ALA A 207 4.07 -11.37 6.04
CA ALA A 207 4.29 -12.20 4.87
C ALA A 207 5.62 -11.92 4.16
N VAL A 208 6.31 -10.83 4.50
CA VAL A 208 7.55 -10.40 3.85
C VAL A 208 8.75 -10.37 4.81
N GLY A 209 9.96 -10.38 4.24
CA GLY A 209 11.19 -10.29 5.04
C GLY A 209 11.50 -8.88 5.52
N HIS A 210 10.96 -7.84 4.87
CA HIS A 210 11.25 -6.43 5.22
C HIS A 210 9.96 -5.63 5.49
N PRO A 211 9.23 -5.90 6.59
CA PRO A 211 8.05 -5.14 6.98
C PRO A 211 8.44 -3.76 7.52
N THR A 212 7.64 -2.75 7.21
CA THR A 212 7.82 -1.38 7.70
C THR A 212 6.47 -0.74 7.99
N ALA A 213 6.29 -0.20 9.17
CA ALA A 213 5.10 0.56 9.54
C ALA A 213 5.26 2.03 9.12
N VAL A 214 4.27 2.60 8.42
CA VAL A 214 4.26 3.99 7.94
C VAL A 214 3.13 4.73 8.65
N ASN A 215 3.43 5.84 9.35
CA ASN A 215 2.43 6.59 10.11
C ASN A 215 1.47 5.70 10.94
N PRO A 216 1.98 4.64 11.64
CA PRO A 216 1.15 3.58 12.16
C PRO A 216 0.11 4.07 13.15
N ASP A 217 -1.07 3.45 13.12
CA ASP A 217 -2.05 3.55 14.18
C ASP A 217 -1.47 3.05 15.51
N ARG A 218 -2.20 3.28 16.62
CA ARG A 218 -1.70 2.95 17.97
C ARG A 218 -1.41 1.45 18.12
N ALA A 219 -2.23 0.60 17.52
CA ALA A 219 -2.12 -0.85 17.64
C ALA A 219 -0.95 -1.37 16.79
N LEU A 220 -0.83 -0.93 15.53
CA LEU A 220 0.31 -1.27 14.68
C LEU A 220 1.63 -0.73 15.23
N ARG A 221 1.65 0.47 15.83
CA ARG A 221 2.85 1.01 16.49
C ARG A 221 3.35 0.10 17.60
N LYS A 222 2.43 -0.45 18.41
CA LYS A 222 2.75 -1.42 19.46
C LYS A 222 3.29 -2.72 18.86
N GLU A 223 2.64 -3.23 17.82
CA GLU A 223 3.04 -4.45 17.12
C GLU A 223 4.43 -4.30 16.48
N ALA A 224 4.68 -3.19 15.79
CA ALA A 224 5.98 -2.88 15.19
C ALA A 224 7.09 -2.82 16.24
N ALA A 225 6.84 -2.17 17.40
CA ALA A 225 7.80 -2.12 18.50
C ALA A 225 8.09 -3.51 19.08
N THR A 226 7.08 -4.39 19.19
CA THR A 226 7.22 -5.75 19.71
C THR A 226 8.06 -6.62 18.78
N ASN A 227 7.91 -6.44 17.46
CA ASN A 227 8.59 -7.26 16.44
C ASN A 227 9.89 -6.59 15.92
N GLY A 228 10.25 -5.41 16.41
CA GLY A 228 11.44 -4.68 15.94
C GLY A 228 11.31 -4.14 14.50
N TRP A 229 10.07 -3.93 14.01
CA TRP A 229 9.85 -3.41 12.67
C TRP A 229 10.17 -1.91 12.60
N PRO A 230 10.79 -1.44 11.51
CA PRO A 230 11.01 -0.02 11.28
C PRO A 230 9.70 0.77 11.26
N ILE A 231 9.76 2.01 11.77
CA ILE A 231 8.64 2.96 11.69
C ILE A 231 9.09 4.17 10.90
N LEU A 232 8.39 4.48 9.82
CA LEU A 232 8.57 5.69 9.03
C LEU A 232 7.46 6.71 9.35
N THR A 233 7.80 7.98 9.26
CA THR A 233 6.83 9.08 9.39
C THR A 233 6.85 9.89 8.12
N PHE A 234 5.71 9.93 7.42
CA PHE A 234 5.47 10.75 6.24
C PHE A 234 4.60 11.94 6.65
N SER A 235 4.97 13.12 6.23
CA SER A 235 4.32 14.36 6.70
C SER A 235 4.08 15.38 5.59
N ASN A 236 4.63 15.18 4.40
CA ASN A 236 4.61 16.16 3.32
C ASN A 236 3.77 15.70 2.12
N PRO A 237 2.43 15.87 2.14
CA PRO A 237 1.64 15.67 0.93
C PRO A 237 2.04 16.73 -0.10
N VAL A 238 2.38 16.31 -1.32
CA VAL A 238 2.82 17.20 -2.40
C VAL A 238 2.13 16.84 -3.70
N SER A 239 1.93 17.84 -4.56
CA SER A 239 1.45 17.59 -5.91
C SER A 239 2.51 16.85 -6.74
N LEU A 240 2.17 15.68 -7.29
CA LEU A 240 3.03 14.90 -8.18
C LEU A 240 3.46 15.70 -9.42
N ARG A 241 2.59 16.58 -9.95
CA ARG A 241 2.90 17.44 -11.09
C ARG A 241 4.09 18.37 -10.83
N SER A 242 4.27 18.84 -9.60
CA SER A 242 5.42 19.68 -9.24
C SER A 242 6.74 18.91 -9.26
N ARG A 243 6.72 17.58 -9.12
CA ARG A 243 7.90 16.72 -9.10
C ARG A 243 8.34 16.27 -10.51
N ILE A 244 7.39 16.00 -11.40
CA ILE A 244 7.68 15.61 -12.79
C ILE A 244 8.37 16.76 -13.54
N GLN A 245 8.15 18.00 -13.14
CA GLN A 245 8.76 19.17 -13.75
C GLN A 245 10.18 19.53 -13.22
N THR A 246 10.63 18.86 -12.16
CA THR A 246 11.98 19.07 -11.61
C THR A 246 12.76 17.76 -11.72
N PRO A 247 13.73 17.63 -12.65
CA PRO A 247 14.64 16.48 -12.61
C PRO A 247 15.45 16.60 -11.31
N SER A 248 15.12 15.78 -10.32
CA SER A 248 15.81 15.74 -9.04
C SER A 248 17.20 15.12 -9.22
N GLY A 249 18.13 15.94 -9.68
CA GLY A 249 19.55 15.71 -9.50
C GLY A 249 20.01 16.49 -8.29
N LYS A 250 19.79 15.98 -7.09
CA LYS A 250 20.64 16.18 -5.89
C LYS A 250 19.87 15.82 -4.61
N THR A 251 20.53 15.05 -3.76
CA THR A 251 20.29 14.95 -2.31
C THR A 251 19.37 13.84 -1.80
N VAL A 252 19.76 12.58 -1.93
CA VAL A 252 19.33 11.51 -0.99
C VAL A 252 20.50 11.02 -0.11
N ALA A 253 21.71 11.56 -0.27
CA ALA A 253 22.92 11.05 0.42
C ALA A 253 23.18 11.64 1.82
N VAL A 254 22.35 12.53 2.39
CA VAL A 254 22.71 13.26 3.63
C VAL A 254 21.93 12.86 4.88
N SER A 255 20.73 12.28 4.76
CA SER A 255 19.90 12.05 5.96
C SER A 255 20.23 10.77 6.74
N ALA A 256 20.84 9.77 6.15
CA ALA A 256 21.22 8.54 6.85
C ALA A 256 22.54 8.67 7.64
N ALA A 257 23.46 9.55 7.21
CA ALA A 257 24.73 9.78 7.91
C ALA A 257 24.60 10.66 9.17
N ALA A 258 23.60 11.56 9.22
CA ALA A 258 23.42 12.47 10.35
C ALA A 258 22.86 11.76 11.59
N SER A 259 22.07 10.71 11.44
CA SER A 259 21.47 9.97 12.57
C SER A 259 22.49 9.10 13.33
N PHE A 260 23.53 8.60 12.66
CA PHE A 260 24.59 7.82 13.32
C PHE A 260 25.59 8.71 14.09
N SER A 261 25.83 9.93 13.63
CA SER A 261 26.77 10.84 14.28
C SER A 261 26.21 11.45 15.57
N ALA A 262 24.92 11.66 15.70
CA ALA A 262 24.28 12.19 16.91
C ALA A 262 24.27 11.19 18.07
N LEU A 263 24.14 9.89 17.79
CA LEU A 263 24.21 8.83 18.81
C LEU A 263 25.64 8.65 19.35
N ALA A 264 26.66 8.73 18.50
CA ALA A 264 28.06 8.63 18.93
C ALA A 264 28.50 9.82 19.80
N ALA A 265 28.07 11.04 19.46
CA ALA A 265 28.37 12.23 20.25
C ALA A 265 27.69 12.24 21.63
N GLY A 266 26.45 11.75 21.73
CA GLY A 266 25.70 11.65 22.99
C GLY A 266 26.33 10.68 23.99
N VAL A 267 26.84 9.55 23.54
CA VAL A 267 27.47 8.53 24.38
C VAL A 267 28.82 9.03 24.92
N ILE A 268 29.60 9.74 24.10
CA ILE A 268 30.92 10.29 24.52
C ILE A 268 30.73 11.40 25.53
N THR A 269 29.77 12.30 25.36
CA THR A 269 29.49 13.40 26.27
C THR A 269 28.98 12.89 27.64
N TYR A 270 28.10 11.88 27.63
CA TYR A 270 27.60 11.26 28.86
C TYR A 270 28.70 10.51 29.63
N GLY A 271 29.61 9.84 28.93
CA GLY A 271 30.77 9.14 29.54
C GLY A 271 31.77 10.11 30.20
N LEU A 272 32.02 11.28 29.60
CA LEU A 272 32.93 12.29 30.12
C LEU A 272 32.38 13.04 31.34
N LEU A 273 31.06 13.27 31.39
CA LEU A 273 30.40 13.91 32.53
C LEU A 273 30.33 13.01 33.78
N ARG A 274 30.32 11.68 33.62
CA ARG A 274 30.29 10.71 34.73
C ARG A 274 31.67 10.48 35.39
N ARG A 275 32.76 10.91 34.75
CA ARG A 275 34.13 10.79 35.27
C ARG A 275 34.60 11.97 36.13
N LYS A 276 33.75 13.00 36.29
CA LYS A 276 34.04 14.22 37.10
C LYS A 276 33.15 14.37 38.36
N ARG A 277 32.54 13.25 38.81
CA ARG A 277 31.94 13.20 40.14
C ARG A 277 32.53 12.06 40.94
#